data_c9384e293e8236d2549119639c614380
#
_entry.id   c9384e293e8236d2549119639c614380
#
_cell.length_a   1.000
_cell.length_b   1.000
_cell.length_c   1.000
_cell.angle_alpha   90.00
_cell.angle_beta   90.00
_cell.angle_gamma   90.00
#
_symmetry.space_group_name_H-M   'P 1'
#
loop_
_entity.id
_entity.type
_entity.pdbx_description
1 polymer ?
#
loop_
_entity_poly.entity_id
_entity_poly.type
_entity_poly.pdbx_seq_one_letter_code
_entity_poly.pdbx_strand_id
1 'polypeptide(L)'
;MTISSKIFQHNRPFTIGVEEEYMLCHPETGDLINRANEIMESISQELKHRYSYELILSEIEVNTSVCNTVTEAIEEITYLRNNTKILGETLDYRIGISGTHPTAICKEQEFVNNESYRWVAKQLNYYARRNVTFATHVHIAVQDEDCAIHVANSLRQWIAPLLAISTNSPFFEGELTGIRSSRTFQFGVFPRTNIPVRFNDFNEYETLVNKYLETDTIKKPRQIWWKIRPHFDFGTIEFRICDTQRSLANVKMLVALAQALVYQSIEDYKKDLLLESFNMEYLYDALWKAARFPLSVKMVDPATCEVSTLSDQIKKMVAYANDALNYFSNSHIINEIDYIIINGTEGDKQITAYNSSGFDGLKKYLMDTVEYQIN
;
A
#
# COMPACT_ATOMS: atom_id res chain seq x y z
N MET A 1 14.90 -4.05 -22.75
CA MET A 1 15.09 -5.16 -21.78
C MET A 1 13.86 -6.03 -21.90
N THR A 2 14.01 -7.32 -22.13
CA THR A 2 12.89 -8.26 -22.12
C THR A 2 12.62 -8.64 -20.67
N ILE A 3 11.37 -8.68 -20.25
CA ILE A 3 11.00 -9.20 -18.92
C ILE A 3 11.41 -10.67 -18.88
N SER A 4 11.91 -11.16 -17.76
CA SER A 4 12.25 -12.56 -17.59
C SER A 4 11.32 -13.20 -16.59
N SER A 5 10.60 -14.23 -16.98
CA SER A 5 9.72 -15.03 -16.11
C SER A 5 10.51 -15.88 -15.10
N LYS A 6 11.82 -16.06 -15.30
CA LYS A 6 12.67 -16.95 -14.50
C LYS A 6 12.69 -16.64 -13.01
N ILE A 7 12.40 -15.40 -12.61
CA ILE A 7 12.41 -15.01 -11.20
C ILE A 7 11.34 -15.77 -10.39
N PHE A 8 10.18 -16.06 -10.98
CA PHE A 8 9.10 -16.81 -10.33
C PHE A 8 9.52 -18.24 -9.97
N GLN A 9 10.37 -18.87 -10.78
CA GLN A 9 10.78 -20.27 -10.59
C GLN A 9 11.73 -20.48 -9.38
N HIS A 10 12.31 -19.41 -8.84
CA HIS A 10 13.28 -19.46 -7.74
C HIS A 10 12.68 -19.05 -6.40
N ASN A 11 11.43 -18.60 -6.37
CA ASN A 11 10.80 -18.13 -5.15
C ASN A 11 10.29 -19.29 -4.28
N ARG A 12 10.42 -19.13 -2.96
CA ARG A 12 9.62 -19.89 -2.01
C ARG A 12 8.19 -19.31 -2.04
N PRO A 13 7.15 -20.12 -2.28
CA PRO A 13 5.79 -19.59 -2.33
C PRO A 13 5.38 -18.99 -0.99
N PHE A 14 4.56 -17.94 -1.07
CA PHE A 14 3.94 -17.27 0.08
C PHE A 14 4.90 -16.57 1.04
N THR A 15 6.20 -16.45 0.69
CA THR A 15 7.08 -15.55 1.44
C THR A 15 6.64 -14.10 1.25
N ILE A 16 6.96 -13.27 2.23
CA ILE A 16 6.41 -11.93 2.43
C ILE A 16 7.52 -10.90 2.35
N GLY A 17 7.27 -9.78 1.65
CA GLY A 17 7.99 -8.54 1.77
C GLY A 17 7.02 -7.43 2.18
N VAL A 18 7.45 -6.51 3.02
CA VAL A 18 6.66 -5.33 3.41
C VAL A 18 7.49 -4.08 3.22
N GLU A 19 6.89 -3.07 2.60
CA GLU A 19 7.45 -1.73 2.45
C GLU A 19 6.55 -0.76 3.22
N GLU A 20 7.14 0.14 4.00
CA GLU A 20 6.44 1.24 4.65
C GLU A 20 7.09 2.57 4.33
N GLU A 21 6.27 3.54 3.96
CA GLU A 21 6.67 4.92 3.68
C GLU A 21 6.33 5.81 4.88
N TYR A 22 7.30 6.59 5.36
CA TYR A 22 7.14 7.46 6.53
C TYR A 22 7.36 8.92 6.20
N MET A 23 6.51 9.78 6.79
CA MET A 23 6.71 11.20 6.84
C MET A 23 7.88 11.54 7.77
N LEU A 24 8.78 12.42 7.32
CA LEU A 24 9.83 12.98 8.15
C LEU A 24 9.35 14.36 8.65
N CYS A 25 9.05 14.45 9.94
CA CYS A 25 8.37 15.58 10.55
C CYS A 25 9.29 16.35 11.51
N HIS A 26 9.14 17.66 11.55
CA HIS A 26 9.76 18.50 12.57
C HIS A 26 9.23 18.11 13.96
N PRO A 27 10.09 17.88 14.97
CA PRO A 27 9.68 17.30 16.25
C PRO A 27 8.61 18.10 17.00
N GLU A 28 8.63 19.43 16.88
CA GLU A 28 7.73 20.32 17.61
C GLU A 28 6.48 20.67 16.80
N THR A 29 6.64 21.03 15.50
CA THR A 29 5.52 21.53 14.70
C THR A 29 4.79 20.42 13.95
N GLY A 30 5.44 19.28 13.72
CA GLY A 30 4.92 18.17 12.90
C GLY A 30 4.88 18.45 11.40
N ASP A 31 5.45 19.57 10.93
CA ASP A 31 5.53 19.89 9.50
C ASP A 31 6.59 19.02 8.82
N LEU A 32 6.41 18.75 7.53
CA LEU A 32 7.39 17.97 6.76
C LEU A 32 8.74 18.69 6.67
N ILE A 33 9.82 17.94 6.88
CA ILE A 33 11.20 18.42 6.76
C ILE A 33 12.05 17.47 5.92
N ASN A 34 12.99 18.02 5.17
CA ASN A 34 13.91 17.28 4.31
C ASN A 34 15.01 16.65 5.18
N ARG A 35 14.96 15.34 5.38
CA ARG A 35 15.96 14.56 6.15
C ARG A 35 16.37 13.25 5.47
N ALA A 36 15.80 12.91 4.31
CA ALA A 36 16.11 11.63 3.66
C ALA A 36 17.60 11.48 3.33
N ASN A 37 18.29 12.55 2.92
CA ASN A 37 19.72 12.50 2.61
C ASN A 37 20.55 12.18 3.86
N GLU A 38 20.31 12.87 4.94
CA GLU A 38 21.03 12.68 6.21
C GLU A 38 20.76 11.29 6.80
N ILE A 39 19.54 10.79 6.66
CA ILE A 39 19.20 9.42 7.05
C ILE A 39 20.03 8.42 6.23
N MET A 40 20.00 8.52 4.88
CA MET A 40 20.71 7.61 4.00
C MET A 40 22.24 7.65 4.15
N GLU A 41 22.79 8.78 4.62
CA GLU A 41 24.21 8.91 4.97
C GLU A 41 24.55 8.30 6.34
N SER A 42 23.61 8.38 7.30
CA SER A 42 23.83 7.98 8.71
C SER A 42 23.50 6.52 8.99
N ILE A 43 22.71 5.87 8.13
CA ILE A 43 22.35 4.45 8.28
C ILE A 43 23.59 3.56 8.18
N SER A 44 23.69 2.56 9.09
CA SER A 44 24.76 1.56 9.04
C SER A 44 24.75 0.79 7.72
N GLN A 45 25.94 0.32 7.30
CA GLN A 45 26.08 -0.45 6.06
C GLN A 45 25.21 -1.72 6.04
N GLU A 46 24.95 -2.31 7.20
CA GLU A 46 24.12 -3.51 7.35
C GLU A 46 22.64 -3.21 7.05
N LEU A 47 22.17 -2.01 7.36
CA LEU A 47 20.77 -1.60 7.16
C LEU A 47 20.56 -0.82 5.87
N LYS A 48 21.63 -0.41 5.16
CA LYS A 48 21.50 0.48 4.02
C LYS A 48 20.61 -0.06 2.90
N HIS A 49 20.59 -1.37 2.71
CA HIS A 49 19.74 -2.03 1.71
C HIS A 49 18.27 -2.17 2.13
N ARG A 50 17.94 -1.79 3.37
CA ARG A 50 16.61 -1.83 3.94
C ARG A 50 15.90 -0.46 3.86
N TYR A 51 16.60 0.57 3.42
CA TYR A 51 16.10 1.93 3.29
C TYR A 51 16.18 2.38 1.86
N SER A 52 15.15 3.05 1.40
CA SER A 52 15.06 3.60 0.06
C SER A 52 14.62 5.05 0.10
N TYR A 53 15.15 5.83 -0.85
CA TYR A 53 14.52 7.11 -1.16
C TYR A 53 13.16 6.88 -1.80
N GLU A 54 12.24 7.79 -1.49
CA GLU A 54 11.04 8.01 -2.26
C GLU A 54 11.13 9.32 -3.06
N LEU A 55 10.00 9.78 -3.63
CA LEU A 55 10.00 10.91 -4.57
C LEU A 55 10.47 12.21 -3.92
N ILE A 56 10.17 12.44 -2.65
CA ILE A 56 10.45 13.70 -1.93
C ILE A 56 11.44 13.49 -0.78
N LEU A 57 12.22 14.54 -0.46
CA LEU A 57 13.24 14.51 0.61
C LEU A 57 12.65 14.47 2.03
N SER A 58 11.36 14.72 2.17
CA SER A 58 10.63 14.65 3.43
C SER A 58 9.96 13.28 3.67
N GLU A 59 10.41 12.27 2.95
CA GLU A 59 9.92 10.90 2.98
C GLU A 59 11.06 9.90 3.00
N ILE A 60 10.87 8.78 3.71
CA ILE A 60 11.77 7.64 3.69
C ILE A 60 10.97 6.35 3.64
N GLU A 61 11.38 5.41 2.81
CA GLU A 61 10.83 4.07 2.73
C GLU A 61 11.72 3.08 3.47
N VAL A 62 11.10 2.14 4.19
CA VAL A 62 11.77 0.99 4.77
C VAL A 62 11.24 -0.31 4.20
N ASN A 63 12.13 -1.29 4.02
CA ASN A 63 11.83 -2.56 3.37
C ASN A 63 12.23 -3.73 4.27
N THR A 64 11.33 -4.70 4.50
CA THR A 64 11.70 -5.94 5.19
C THR A 64 12.62 -6.81 4.33
N SER A 65 13.32 -7.76 4.91
CA SER A 65 13.85 -8.91 4.17
C SER A 65 12.70 -9.79 3.66
N VAL A 66 13.06 -10.85 2.96
CA VAL A 66 12.08 -11.89 2.60
C VAL A 66 11.75 -12.70 3.86
N CYS A 67 10.56 -12.52 4.39
CA CYS A 67 10.05 -13.16 5.60
C CYS A 67 9.24 -14.41 5.26
N ASN A 68 9.31 -15.44 6.12
CA ASN A 68 8.54 -16.67 5.91
C ASN A 68 7.16 -16.60 6.55
N THR A 69 7.00 -15.77 7.57
CA THR A 69 5.75 -15.63 8.34
C THR A 69 5.36 -14.18 8.51
N VAL A 70 4.07 -13.95 8.77
CA VAL A 70 3.55 -12.63 9.13
C VAL A 70 4.22 -12.09 10.39
N THR A 71 4.48 -12.96 11.37
CA THR A 71 5.16 -12.57 12.61
C THR A 71 6.57 -12.04 12.34
N GLU A 72 7.39 -12.75 11.54
CA GLU A 72 8.72 -12.27 11.13
C GLU A 72 8.63 -10.90 10.43
N ALA A 73 7.67 -10.72 9.51
CA ALA A 73 7.52 -9.46 8.79
C ALA A 73 7.20 -8.29 9.74
N ILE A 74 6.34 -8.51 10.73
CA ILE A 74 5.98 -7.48 11.71
C ILE A 74 7.11 -7.21 12.71
N GLU A 75 7.86 -8.23 13.11
CA GLU A 75 9.06 -8.04 13.93
C GLU A 75 10.11 -7.18 13.19
N GLU A 76 10.32 -7.41 11.90
CA GLU A 76 11.23 -6.60 11.09
C GLU A 76 10.72 -5.15 10.89
N ILE A 77 9.44 -4.94 10.61
CA ILE A 77 8.85 -3.59 10.56
C ILE A 77 9.02 -2.88 11.90
N THR A 78 8.74 -3.56 13.00
CA THR A 78 8.93 -3.03 14.35
C THR A 78 10.40 -2.61 14.57
N TYR A 79 11.34 -3.46 14.18
CA TYR A 79 12.77 -3.17 14.26
C TYR A 79 13.16 -1.95 13.40
N LEU A 80 12.69 -1.86 12.15
CA LEU A 80 12.97 -0.75 11.25
C LEU A 80 12.35 0.57 11.74
N ARG A 81 11.11 0.54 12.27
CA ARG A 81 10.49 1.72 12.90
C ARG A 81 11.33 2.24 14.08
N ASN A 82 11.80 1.32 14.95
CA ASN A 82 12.65 1.70 16.09
C ASN A 82 13.98 2.29 15.64
N ASN A 83 14.64 1.70 14.64
CA ASN A 83 15.89 2.27 14.10
C ASN A 83 15.67 3.65 13.49
N THR A 84 14.59 3.85 12.72
CA THR A 84 14.23 5.14 12.14
C THR A 84 13.94 6.19 13.22
N LYS A 85 13.29 5.80 14.33
CA LYS A 85 13.07 6.65 15.50
C LYS A 85 14.39 7.06 16.17
N ILE A 86 15.29 6.10 16.42
CA ILE A 86 16.59 6.37 17.05
C ILE A 86 17.43 7.32 16.18
N LEU A 87 17.43 7.16 14.86
CA LEU A 87 18.07 8.10 13.94
C LEU A 87 17.45 9.50 14.06
N GLY A 88 16.12 9.58 14.24
CA GLY A 88 15.41 10.84 14.43
C GLY A 88 15.86 11.62 15.66
N GLU A 89 16.18 10.94 16.76
CA GLU A 89 16.72 11.57 17.99
C GLU A 89 18.07 12.27 17.74
N THR A 90 18.87 11.78 16.78
CA THR A 90 20.17 12.34 16.41
C THR A 90 20.06 13.39 15.31
N LEU A 91 19.16 13.21 14.36
CA LEU A 91 19.01 14.03 13.16
C LEU A 91 17.88 15.08 13.27
N ASP A 92 17.30 15.23 14.46
CA ASP A 92 16.24 16.19 14.79
C ASP A 92 15.03 16.08 13.87
N TYR A 93 14.44 14.86 13.85
CA TYR A 93 13.15 14.59 13.22
C TYR A 93 12.35 13.54 14.00
N ARG A 94 11.04 13.47 13.71
CA ARG A 94 10.18 12.37 14.13
C ARG A 94 9.50 11.76 12.92
N ILE A 95 9.23 10.45 12.93
CA ILE A 95 8.38 9.87 11.93
C ILE A 95 6.91 10.13 12.27
N GLY A 96 6.16 10.52 11.25
CA GLY A 96 4.70 10.54 11.27
C GLY A 96 4.15 9.50 10.31
N ILE A 97 2.97 8.95 10.59
CA ILE A 97 2.35 7.92 9.73
C ILE A 97 0.91 8.30 9.40
N SER A 98 0.67 8.53 8.11
CA SER A 98 -0.62 8.79 7.48
C SER A 98 -0.45 8.61 5.97
N GLY A 99 -1.51 8.32 5.22
CA GLY A 99 -1.42 8.21 3.75
C GLY A 99 -1.18 9.55 3.05
N THR A 100 -1.44 10.68 3.70
CA THR A 100 -1.07 12.04 3.26
C THR A 100 -0.72 12.89 4.46
N HIS A 101 0.19 13.86 4.32
CA HIS A 101 0.41 14.84 5.39
C HIS A 101 -0.74 15.86 5.40
N PRO A 102 -1.32 16.19 6.59
CA PRO A 102 -2.56 16.97 6.64
C PRO A 102 -2.44 18.40 6.12
N THR A 103 -1.28 19.04 6.28
CA THR A 103 -1.10 20.47 5.95
C THR A 103 0.03 20.76 4.97
N ALA A 104 0.82 19.76 4.58
CA ALA A 104 1.94 19.98 3.68
C ALA A 104 1.46 20.49 2.31
N ILE A 105 2.10 21.56 1.85
CA ILE A 105 1.86 22.13 0.53
C ILE A 105 2.72 21.40 -0.50
N CYS A 106 2.09 20.73 -1.43
CA CYS A 106 2.77 19.87 -2.40
C CYS A 106 3.85 20.56 -3.21
N LYS A 107 3.60 21.81 -3.65
CA LYS A 107 4.55 22.60 -4.46
C LYS A 107 5.82 23.00 -3.70
N GLU A 108 5.83 22.91 -2.37
CA GLU A 108 6.94 23.27 -1.51
C GLU A 108 7.85 22.08 -1.19
N GLN A 109 7.45 20.85 -1.58
CA GLN A 109 8.26 19.66 -1.35
C GLN A 109 9.40 19.56 -2.35
N GLU A 110 10.58 19.22 -1.86
CA GLU A 110 11.78 19.01 -2.67
C GLU A 110 11.90 17.57 -3.13
N PHE A 111 12.19 17.37 -4.41
CA PHE A 111 12.39 16.05 -4.98
C PHE A 111 13.80 15.52 -4.75
N VAL A 112 13.88 14.22 -4.54
CA VAL A 112 15.15 13.49 -4.54
C VAL A 112 15.82 13.61 -5.91
N ASN A 113 17.06 14.06 -5.92
CA ASN A 113 17.83 14.31 -7.15
C ASN A 113 18.49 13.05 -7.69
N ASN A 114 17.69 12.08 -8.18
CA ASN A 114 18.22 10.93 -8.92
C ASN A 114 17.59 10.80 -10.31
N GLU A 115 18.15 9.95 -11.16
CA GLU A 115 17.74 9.80 -12.56
C GLU A 115 16.29 9.28 -12.66
N SER A 116 15.89 8.32 -11.85
CA SER A 116 14.55 7.73 -11.87
C SER A 116 13.49 8.76 -11.51
N TYR A 117 13.70 9.55 -10.46
CA TYR A 117 12.74 10.57 -10.03
C TYR A 117 12.72 11.79 -10.94
N ARG A 118 13.86 12.17 -11.53
CA ARG A 118 13.89 13.18 -12.62
C ARG A 118 13.05 12.75 -13.81
N TRP A 119 13.10 11.46 -14.16
CA TRP A 119 12.26 10.92 -15.23
C TRP A 119 10.77 11.01 -14.84
N VAL A 120 10.37 10.59 -13.62
CA VAL A 120 8.99 10.71 -13.12
C VAL A 120 8.53 12.16 -13.13
N ALA A 121 9.35 13.09 -12.60
CA ALA A 121 9.04 14.51 -12.59
C ALA A 121 8.83 15.07 -14.00
N LYS A 122 9.64 14.65 -14.98
CA LYS A 122 9.51 15.06 -16.39
C LYS A 122 8.24 14.50 -17.04
N GLN A 123 7.89 13.24 -16.75
CA GLN A 123 6.71 12.59 -17.33
C GLN A 123 5.40 13.17 -16.78
N LEU A 124 5.33 13.43 -15.49
CA LEU A 124 4.11 13.85 -14.82
C LEU A 124 4.01 15.37 -14.66
N ASN A 125 5.12 16.08 -14.82
CA ASN A 125 5.22 17.54 -14.77
C ASN A 125 4.55 18.12 -13.51
N TYR A 126 3.54 18.98 -13.65
CA TYR A 126 2.81 19.58 -12.53
C TYR A 126 2.28 18.53 -11.54
N TYR A 127 1.77 17.41 -12.04
CA TYR A 127 1.16 16.38 -11.20
C TYR A 127 2.17 15.58 -10.37
N ALA A 128 3.44 15.49 -10.79
CA ALA A 128 4.48 14.85 -9.97
C ALA A 128 4.59 15.51 -8.59
N ARG A 129 4.44 16.83 -8.52
CA ARG A 129 4.51 17.60 -7.26
C ARG A 129 3.38 17.29 -6.29
N ARG A 130 2.26 16.75 -6.79
CA ARG A 130 1.11 16.40 -5.95
C ARG A 130 1.24 15.04 -5.25
N ASN A 131 2.30 14.30 -5.53
CA ASN A 131 2.58 13.01 -4.91
C ASN A 131 3.28 13.19 -3.56
N VAL A 132 2.55 13.70 -2.58
CA VAL A 132 2.91 13.73 -1.16
C VAL A 132 2.03 12.67 -0.49
N THR A 133 2.36 11.40 -0.75
CA THR A 133 1.52 10.25 -0.41
C THR A 133 2.37 9.12 0.13
N PHE A 134 1.88 8.42 1.17
CA PHE A 134 2.61 7.40 1.93
C PHE A 134 1.80 6.12 2.02
N ALA A 135 2.43 4.99 1.76
CA ALA A 135 1.82 3.68 1.64
C ALA A 135 2.38 2.63 2.59
N THR A 136 1.64 1.55 2.74
CA THR A 136 2.17 0.23 3.08
C THR A 136 1.96 -0.67 1.86
N HIS A 137 3.06 -1.22 1.32
CA HIS A 137 3.02 -2.21 0.26
C HIS A 137 3.30 -3.60 0.82
N VAL A 138 2.61 -4.60 0.29
CA VAL A 138 2.80 -5.99 0.71
C VAL A 138 3.07 -6.85 -0.52
N HIS A 139 4.19 -7.56 -0.50
CA HIS A 139 4.61 -8.50 -1.53
C HIS A 139 4.41 -9.92 -1.06
N ILE A 140 3.76 -10.75 -1.86
CA ILE A 140 3.59 -12.18 -1.61
C ILE A 140 4.16 -12.97 -2.79
N ALA A 141 5.13 -13.83 -2.52
CA ALA A 141 5.81 -14.60 -3.55
C ALA A 141 4.91 -15.65 -4.20
N VAL A 142 5.02 -15.74 -5.53
CA VAL A 142 4.33 -16.71 -6.38
C VAL A 142 5.37 -17.45 -7.22
N GLN A 143 5.13 -18.73 -7.55
CA GLN A 143 6.13 -19.58 -8.22
C GLN A 143 5.95 -19.70 -9.73
N ASP A 144 4.86 -19.18 -10.27
CA ASP A 144 4.50 -19.34 -11.69
C ASP A 144 3.99 -18.01 -12.24
N GLU A 145 4.46 -17.64 -13.43
CA GLU A 145 4.12 -16.36 -14.06
C GLU A 145 2.66 -16.27 -14.52
N ASP A 146 2.13 -17.34 -15.12
CA ASP A 146 0.73 -17.37 -15.54
C ASP A 146 -0.19 -17.39 -14.33
N CYS A 147 0.15 -18.19 -13.32
CA CYS A 147 -0.56 -18.19 -12.05
C CYS A 147 -0.56 -16.78 -11.41
N ALA A 148 0.55 -16.04 -11.46
CA ALA A 148 0.60 -14.67 -10.94
C ALA A 148 -0.37 -13.73 -11.68
N ILE A 149 -0.53 -13.88 -13.00
CA ILE A 149 -1.49 -13.09 -13.79
C ILE A 149 -2.93 -13.44 -13.39
N HIS A 150 -3.26 -14.71 -13.32
CA HIS A 150 -4.61 -15.16 -12.96
C HIS A 150 -4.98 -14.76 -11.53
N VAL A 151 -4.05 -14.90 -10.58
CA VAL A 151 -4.21 -14.43 -9.19
C VAL A 151 -4.43 -12.92 -9.15
N ALA A 152 -3.62 -12.14 -9.85
CA ALA A 152 -3.80 -10.68 -9.92
C ALA A 152 -5.15 -10.28 -10.53
N ASN A 153 -5.62 -11.00 -11.55
CA ASN A 153 -6.96 -10.81 -12.12
C ASN A 153 -8.06 -10.99 -11.07
N SER A 154 -7.99 -12.06 -10.30
CA SER A 154 -8.97 -12.39 -9.26
C SER A 154 -8.96 -11.39 -8.11
N LEU A 155 -7.78 -10.96 -7.68
CA LEU A 155 -7.62 -10.05 -6.54
C LEU A 155 -8.21 -8.65 -6.78
N ARG A 156 -8.54 -8.27 -8.01
CA ARG A 156 -9.14 -6.96 -8.32
C ARG A 156 -10.43 -6.69 -7.54
N GLN A 157 -11.23 -7.73 -7.26
CA GLN A 157 -12.46 -7.61 -6.48
C GLN A 157 -12.21 -7.18 -5.02
N TRP A 158 -11.03 -7.47 -4.48
CA TRP A 158 -10.67 -7.19 -3.09
C TRP A 158 -9.96 -5.84 -2.88
N ILE A 159 -9.68 -5.09 -3.96
CA ILE A 159 -9.05 -3.77 -3.88
C ILE A 159 -9.89 -2.79 -3.03
N ALA A 160 -11.19 -2.73 -3.26
CA ALA A 160 -12.07 -1.83 -2.52
C ALA A 160 -12.23 -2.24 -1.03
N PRO A 161 -12.49 -3.50 -0.66
CA PRO A 161 -12.47 -3.95 0.73
C PRO A 161 -11.15 -3.68 1.47
N LEU A 162 -10.00 -3.94 0.82
CA LEU A 162 -8.67 -3.67 1.41
C LEU A 162 -8.46 -2.18 1.65
N LEU A 163 -8.83 -1.33 0.68
CA LEU A 163 -8.79 0.12 0.88
C LEU A 163 -9.67 0.54 2.04
N ALA A 164 -10.90 0.02 2.10
CA ALA A 164 -11.89 0.43 3.09
C ALA A 164 -11.41 0.22 4.53
N ILE A 165 -10.67 -0.86 4.82
CA ILE A 165 -10.13 -1.15 6.15
C ILE A 165 -8.79 -0.46 6.42
N SER A 166 -8.13 0.09 5.39
CA SER A 166 -6.81 0.73 5.50
C SER A 166 -6.82 2.24 5.28
N THR A 167 -7.99 2.87 5.13
CA THR A 167 -8.06 4.34 4.92
C THR A 167 -7.41 5.09 6.08
N ASN A 168 -6.46 5.98 5.75
CA ASN A 168 -5.70 6.77 6.73
C ASN A 168 -5.22 8.11 6.18
N SER A 169 -6.00 8.77 5.28
CA SER A 169 -5.60 10.05 4.68
C SER A 169 -6.79 10.96 4.38
N PRO A 170 -7.55 11.42 5.42
CA PRO A 170 -8.73 12.26 5.21
C PRO A 170 -8.41 13.74 4.96
N PHE A 171 -7.16 14.16 5.16
CA PHE A 171 -6.73 15.55 5.00
C PHE A 171 -5.71 15.69 3.87
N PHE A 172 -5.72 16.84 3.20
CA PHE A 172 -4.75 17.19 2.17
C PHE A 172 -4.64 18.70 1.99
N GLU A 173 -3.42 19.25 1.96
CA GLU A 173 -3.12 20.70 1.80
C GLU A 173 -3.94 21.63 2.74
N GLY A 174 -4.11 21.23 3.99
CA GLY A 174 -4.83 22.04 5.00
C GLY A 174 -6.35 21.90 4.95
N GLU A 175 -6.90 20.94 4.23
CA GLU A 175 -8.34 20.75 4.08
C GLU A 175 -8.77 19.34 4.53
N LEU A 176 -9.92 19.26 5.20
CA LEU A 176 -10.66 18.02 5.34
C LEU A 176 -11.37 17.73 4.00
N THR A 177 -10.81 16.81 3.23
CA THR A 177 -11.20 16.56 1.83
C THR A 177 -12.59 15.96 1.67
N GLY A 178 -13.18 15.43 2.75
CA GLY A 178 -14.38 14.64 2.72
C GLY A 178 -14.18 13.23 2.13
N ILE A 179 -12.94 12.83 1.87
CA ILE A 179 -12.52 11.50 1.39
C ILE A 179 -11.68 10.85 2.48
N ARG A 180 -11.84 9.55 2.74
CA ARG A 180 -11.13 8.82 3.81
C ARG A 180 -9.72 8.39 3.40
N SER A 181 -9.50 8.18 2.06
CA SER A 181 -8.19 7.96 1.47
C SER A 181 -7.95 8.94 0.32
N SER A 182 -7.46 10.15 0.66
CA SER A 182 -7.01 11.14 -0.32
C SER A 182 -5.80 10.64 -1.09
N ARG A 183 -4.93 9.83 -0.48
CA ARG A 183 -3.79 9.19 -1.12
C ARG A 183 -4.18 8.46 -2.39
N THR A 184 -5.25 7.64 -2.33
CA THR A 184 -5.71 6.85 -3.47
C THR A 184 -5.99 7.70 -4.70
N PHE A 185 -6.52 8.94 -4.53
CA PHE A 185 -6.82 9.84 -5.66
C PHE A 185 -5.62 10.71 -6.04
N GLN A 186 -4.82 11.18 -5.09
CA GLN A 186 -3.60 11.93 -5.41
C GLN A 186 -2.64 11.09 -6.25
N PHE A 187 -2.40 9.85 -5.86
CA PHE A 187 -1.61 8.90 -6.64
C PHE A 187 -2.34 8.46 -7.91
N GLY A 188 -3.66 8.34 -7.87
CA GLY A 188 -4.51 7.87 -8.98
C GLY A 188 -4.59 8.81 -10.19
N VAL A 189 -4.13 10.07 -10.10
CA VAL A 189 -3.99 10.97 -11.27
C VAL A 189 -2.85 10.55 -12.19
N PHE A 190 -1.91 9.74 -11.71
CA PHE A 190 -0.81 9.25 -12.53
C PHE A 190 -1.28 8.16 -13.49
N PRO A 191 -0.72 8.08 -14.69
CA PRO A 191 -1.04 6.98 -15.59
C PRO A 191 -0.57 5.65 -14.98
N ARG A 192 -1.28 4.57 -15.29
CA ARG A 192 -0.93 3.20 -14.90
C ARG A 192 -0.91 2.95 -13.37
N THR A 193 -1.76 3.66 -12.62
CA THR A 193 -1.86 3.58 -11.15
C THR A 193 -3.17 3.00 -10.64
N ASN A 194 -4.14 2.77 -11.52
CA ASN A 194 -5.47 2.32 -11.14
C ASN A 194 -5.56 0.78 -11.06
N ILE A 195 -6.80 0.27 -11.02
CA ILE A 195 -7.08 -1.15 -11.09
C ILE A 195 -6.58 -1.69 -12.44
N PRO A 196 -5.76 -2.76 -12.48
CA PRO A 196 -5.30 -3.33 -13.74
C PRO A 196 -6.45 -3.89 -14.56
N VAL A 197 -6.30 -3.92 -15.87
CA VAL A 197 -7.17 -4.70 -16.76
C VAL A 197 -6.93 -6.20 -16.52
N ARG A 198 -7.87 -7.03 -16.96
CA ARG A 198 -7.66 -8.48 -16.98
C ARG A 198 -6.72 -8.85 -18.12
N PHE A 199 -5.78 -9.75 -17.85
CA PHE A 199 -4.93 -10.41 -18.85
C PHE A 199 -5.30 -11.89 -18.96
N ASN A 200 -5.17 -12.45 -20.16
CA ASN A 200 -5.45 -13.86 -20.37
C ASN A 200 -4.32 -14.77 -19.88
N ASP A 201 -3.07 -14.29 -20.00
CA ASP A 201 -1.86 -15.01 -19.65
C ASP A 201 -0.68 -14.03 -19.46
N PHE A 202 0.47 -14.56 -19.09
CA PHE A 202 1.70 -13.77 -18.94
C PHE A 202 2.16 -13.15 -20.27
N ASN A 203 1.99 -13.83 -21.39
CA ASN A 203 2.44 -13.34 -22.69
C ASN A 203 1.66 -12.08 -23.13
N GLU A 204 0.37 -12.00 -22.84
CA GLU A 204 -0.41 -10.78 -23.09
C GLU A 204 0.11 -9.60 -22.23
N TYR A 205 0.38 -9.86 -20.95
CA TYR A 205 0.97 -8.85 -20.07
C TYR A 205 2.38 -8.44 -20.52
N GLU A 206 3.25 -9.38 -20.85
CA GLU A 206 4.60 -9.12 -21.35
C GLU A 206 4.54 -8.27 -22.64
N THR A 207 3.61 -8.58 -23.54
CA THR A 207 3.38 -7.81 -24.75
C THR A 207 3.05 -6.35 -24.45
N LEU A 208 2.13 -6.09 -23.50
CA LEU A 208 1.80 -4.72 -23.07
C LEU A 208 3.04 -3.99 -22.55
N VAL A 209 3.80 -4.61 -21.66
CA VAL A 209 4.98 -4.00 -21.04
C VAL A 209 6.06 -3.70 -22.10
N ASN A 210 6.31 -4.64 -23.02
CA ASN A 210 7.27 -4.45 -24.10
C ASN A 210 6.85 -3.29 -25.03
N LYS A 211 5.55 -3.15 -25.34
CA LYS A 211 5.06 -1.99 -26.12
C LYS A 211 5.24 -0.66 -25.38
N TYR A 212 5.07 -0.65 -24.06
CA TYR A 212 5.34 0.54 -23.25
C TYR A 212 6.84 0.90 -23.24
N LEU A 213 7.72 -0.09 -23.21
CA LEU A 213 9.18 0.12 -23.32
C LEU A 213 9.58 0.61 -24.73
N GLU A 214 9.05 0.00 -25.79
CA GLU A 214 9.30 0.39 -27.19
C GLU A 214 8.87 1.83 -27.49
N THR A 215 7.78 2.28 -26.89
CA THR A 215 7.24 3.64 -27.09
C THR A 215 7.78 4.66 -26.07
N ASP A 216 8.77 4.31 -25.27
CA ASP A 216 9.30 5.15 -24.19
C ASP A 216 8.23 5.61 -23.16
N THR A 217 7.10 4.95 -23.13
CA THR A 217 6.02 5.22 -22.14
C THR A 217 6.50 4.91 -20.72
N ILE A 218 7.33 3.88 -20.58
CA ILE A 218 8.07 3.54 -19.38
C ILE A 218 9.53 3.23 -19.73
N LYS A 219 10.44 3.34 -18.76
CA LYS A 219 11.86 2.95 -18.89
C LYS A 219 12.17 1.62 -18.21
N LYS A 220 11.31 1.23 -17.25
CA LYS A 220 11.43 -0.02 -16.47
C LYS A 220 10.03 -0.56 -16.18
N PRO A 221 9.83 -1.89 -16.16
CA PRO A 221 8.52 -2.51 -15.87
C PRO A 221 7.90 -2.03 -14.55
N ARG A 222 8.72 -1.79 -13.51
CA ARG A 222 8.27 -1.30 -12.21
C ARG A 222 7.64 0.11 -12.23
N GLN A 223 7.65 0.82 -13.37
CA GLN A 223 6.93 2.10 -13.56
C GLN A 223 5.46 1.92 -13.98
N ILE A 224 4.94 0.71 -13.86
CA ILE A 224 3.52 0.38 -13.85
C ILE A 224 3.14 0.28 -12.37
N TRP A 225 2.31 1.21 -11.89
CA TRP A 225 2.02 1.39 -10.46
C TRP A 225 0.60 0.97 -10.10
N TRP A 226 0.06 -0.07 -10.72
CA TRP A 226 -1.29 -0.58 -10.41
C TRP A 226 -1.46 -0.90 -8.93
N LYS A 227 -2.71 -0.79 -8.45
CA LYS A 227 -3.09 -1.03 -7.05
C LYS A 227 -2.86 -2.46 -6.57
N ILE A 228 -2.90 -3.42 -7.48
CA ILE A 228 -2.38 -4.78 -7.34
C ILE A 228 -1.53 -5.04 -8.58
N ARG A 229 -0.31 -5.53 -8.39
CA ARG A 229 0.68 -5.65 -9.46
C ARG A 229 1.42 -6.99 -9.38
N PRO A 230 1.43 -7.81 -10.46
CA PRO A 230 2.47 -8.82 -10.62
C PRO A 230 3.83 -8.11 -10.73
N HIS A 231 4.75 -8.35 -9.80
CA HIS A 231 6.05 -7.68 -9.74
C HIS A 231 7.15 -8.58 -10.27
N PHE A 232 7.62 -8.34 -11.50
CA PHE A 232 8.53 -9.23 -12.22
C PHE A 232 9.99 -9.18 -11.78
N ASP A 233 10.41 -8.13 -11.10
CA ASP A 233 11.77 -8.08 -10.54
C ASP A 233 11.87 -8.96 -9.27
N PHE A 234 10.73 -9.23 -8.59
CA PHE A 234 10.67 -9.98 -7.33
C PHE A 234 9.91 -11.30 -7.42
N GLY A 235 9.13 -11.53 -8.48
CA GLY A 235 8.28 -12.73 -8.60
C GLY A 235 7.15 -12.77 -7.56
N THR A 236 6.52 -11.64 -7.31
CA THR A 236 5.51 -11.47 -6.27
C THR A 236 4.22 -10.87 -6.83
N ILE A 237 3.11 -11.07 -6.11
CA ILE A 237 1.96 -10.17 -6.17
C ILE A 237 2.17 -9.07 -5.15
N GLU A 238 2.13 -7.83 -5.60
CA GLU A 238 2.29 -6.62 -4.79
C GLU A 238 0.95 -5.92 -4.59
N PHE A 239 0.59 -5.71 -3.33
CA PHE A 239 -0.57 -4.91 -2.91
C PHE A 239 -0.11 -3.48 -2.60
N ARG A 240 -0.53 -2.51 -3.42
CA ARG A 240 -0.16 -1.09 -3.32
C ARG A 240 -1.30 -0.19 -2.85
N ILE A 241 -2.47 -0.79 -2.61
CA ILE A 241 -3.70 -0.04 -2.36
C ILE A 241 -3.76 0.61 -0.98
N CYS A 242 -3.09 0.04 0.04
CA CYS A 242 -3.26 0.42 1.43
C CYS A 242 -2.54 1.73 1.77
N ASP A 243 -3.23 2.66 2.45
CA ASP A 243 -2.57 3.76 3.14
C ASP A 243 -1.69 3.20 4.26
N THR A 244 -0.56 3.86 4.57
CA THR A 244 0.30 3.45 5.67
C THR A 244 -0.42 3.53 7.01
N GLN A 245 -0.12 2.62 7.96
CA GLN A 245 -0.84 2.44 9.22
C GLN A 245 0.05 2.72 10.43
N ARG A 246 -0.45 3.46 11.45
CA ARG A 246 0.26 3.71 12.71
C ARG A 246 0.31 2.48 13.59
N SER A 247 -0.81 1.73 13.64
CA SER A 247 -0.94 0.50 14.42
C SER A 247 -0.22 -0.66 13.76
N LEU A 248 0.66 -1.33 14.49
CA LEU A 248 1.31 -2.58 14.06
C LEU A 248 0.29 -3.73 13.93
N ALA A 249 -0.79 -3.72 14.72
CA ALA A 249 -1.87 -4.68 14.56
C ALA A 249 -2.58 -4.51 13.20
N ASN A 250 -2.82 -3.27 12.76
CA ASN A 250 -3.38 -3.01 11.42
C ASN A 250 -2.41 -3.44 10.31
N VAL A 251 -1.11 -3.17 10.44
CA VAL A 251 -0.11 -3.66 9.46
C VAL A 251 -0.14 -5.19 9.41
N LYS A 252 -0.13 -5.86 10.57
CA LYS A 252 -0.23 -7.32 10.68
C LYS A 252 -1.48 -7.88 9.99
N MET A 253 -2.61 -7.24 10.21
CA MET A 253 -3.89 -7.58 9.56
C MET A 253 -3.78 -7.50 8.03
N LEU A 254 -3.24 -6.42 7.49
CA LEU A 254 -3.10 -6.24 6.04
C LEU A 254 -2.14 -7.26 5.42
N VAL A 255 -1.01 -7.52 6.08
CA VAL A 255 -0.02 -8.52 5.63
C VAL A 255 -0.60 -9.94 5.64
N ALA A 256 -1.32 -10.30 6.71
CA ALA A 256 -1.96 -11.60 6.82
C ALA A 256 -3.08 -11.80 5.79
N LEU A 257 -3.89 -10.77 5.55
CA LEU A 257 -4.90 -10.80 4.48
C LEU A 257 -4.28 -10.95 3.10
N ALA A 258 -3.23 -10.19 2.79
CA ALA A 258 -2.55 -10.29 1.50
C ALA A 258 -2.02 -11.71 1.25
N GLN A 259 -1.36 -12.32 2.26
CA GLN A 259 -0.87 -13.70 2.18
C GLN A 259 -2.02 -14.69 1.99
N ALA A 260 -3.08 -14.58 2.77
CA ALA A 260 -4.22 -15.49 2.72
C ALA A 260 -5.00 -15.37 1.39
N LEU A 261 -5.19 -14.16 0.88
CA LEU A 261 -5.86 -13.92 -0.40
C LEU A 261 -5.08 -14.51 -1.58
N VAL A 262 -3.75 -14.34 -1.60
CA VAL A 262 -2.90 -14.96 -2.64
C VAL A 262 -2.94 -16.48 -2.54
N TYR A 263 -2.80 -17.04 -1.34
CA TYR A 263 -2.87 -18.50 -1.12
C TYR A 263 -4.20 -19.08 -1.62
N GLN A 264 -5.33 -18.52 -1.17
CA GLN A 264 -6.65 -19.01 -1.56
C GLN A 264 -6.86 -18.88 -3.09
N SER A 265 -6.42 -17.76 -3.69
CA SER A 265 -6.52 -17.59 -5.14
C SER A 265 -5.69 -18.63 -5.91
N ILE A 266 -4.52 -19.02 -5.42
CA ILE A 266 -3.70 -20.08 -6.03
C ILE A 266 -4.38 -21.45 -5.88
N GLU A 267 -4.99 -21.74 -4.72
CA GLU A 267 -5.73 -22.99 -4.52
C GLU A 267 -6.98 -23.08 -5.41
N ASP A 268 -7.66 -21.96 -5.63
CA ASP A 268 -8.80 -21.90 -6.56
C ASP A 268 -8.35 -22.01 -8.03
N TYR A 269 -7.21 -21.39 -8.39
CA TYR A 269 -6.61 -21.52 -9.72
C TYR A 269 -6.30 -22.99 -10.06
N LYS A 270 -5.69 -23.72 -9.14
CA LYS A 270 -5.38 -25.15 -9.31
C LYS A 270 -6.63 -26.04 -9.50
N LYS A 271 -7.79 -25.56 -9.06
CA LYS A 271 -9.07 -26.28 -9.11
C LYS A 271 -10.01 -25.80 -10.22
N ASP A 272 -9.57 -24.84 -11.06
CA ASP A 272 -10.40 -24.15 -12.06
C ASP A 272 -11.64 -23.46 -11.44
N LEU A 273 -11.51 -22.96 -10.21
CA LEU A 273 -12.57 -22.25 -9.47
C LEU A 273 -12.33 -20.74 -9.39
N LEU A 274 -11.19 -20.25 -9.89
CA LEU A 274 -10.80 -18.86 -9.74
C LEU A 274 -11.69 -17.92 -10.56
N LEU A 275 -12.31 -16.97 -9.88
CA LEU A 275 -13.12 -15.93 -10.52
C LEU A 275 -12.23 -14.75 -10.93
N GLU A 276 -12.24 -14.38 -12.22
CA GLU A 276 -11.35 -13.37 -12.78
C GLU A 276 -12.05 -12.29 -13.59
N SER A 277 -13.30 -12.51 -13.97
CA SER A 277 -14.03 -11.59 -14.85
C SER A 277 -14.96 -10.70 -14.05
N PHE A 278 -14.67 -9.40 -14.02
CA PHE A 278 -15.45 -8.40 -13.30
C PHE A 278 -15.78 -7.23 -14.22
N ASN A 279 -16.94 -6.62 -14.01
CA ASN A 279 -17.26 -5.34 -14.66
C ASN A 279 -16.37 -4.23 -14.09
N MET A 280 -15.59 -3.58 -14.95
CA MET A 280 -14.65 -2.54 -14.55
C MET A 280 -15.34 -1.33 -13.91
N GLU A 281 -16.53 -0.96 -14.37
CA GLU A 281 -17.30 0.14 -13.79
C GLU A 281 -17.68 -0.15 -12.33
N TYR A 282 -18.06 -1.39 -12.01
CA TYR A 282 -18.35 -1.78 -10.62
C TYR A 282 -17.09 -1.78 -9.75
N LEU A 283 -15.94 -2.17 -10.30
CA LEU A 283 -14.66 -2.08 -9.58
C LEU A 283 -14.28 -0.63 -9.28
N TYR A 284 -14.43 0.29 -10.24
CA TYR A 284 -14.12 1.70 -10.05
C TYR A 284 -15.11 2.39 -9.09
N ASP A 285 -16.42 2.10 -9.21
CA ASP A 285 -17.43 2.61 -8.27
C ASP A 285 -17.19 2.10 -6.85
N ALA A 286 -16.84 0.81 -6.71
CA ALA A 286 -16.47 0.22 -5.42
C ALA A 286 -15.24 0.90 -4.81
N LEU A 287 -14.19 1.14 -5.61
CA LEU A 287 -12.99 1.87 -5.18
C LEU A 287 -13.31 3.29 -4.71
N TRP A 288 -14.14 4.03 -5.47
CA TRP A 288 -14.61 5.34 -5.10
C TRP A 288 -15.37 5.31 -3.78
N LYS A 289 -16.30 4.36 -3.62
CA LYS A 289 -17.10 4.21 -2.41
C LYS A 289 -16.26 3.87 -1.19
N ALA A 290 -15.29 2.98 -1.35
CA ALA A 290 -14.36 2.59 -0.28
C ALA A 290 -13.52 3.78 0.21
N ALA A 291 -13.05 4.61 -0.71
CA ALA A 291 -12.25 5.78 -0.36
C ALA A 291 -13.08 6.93 0.25
N ARG A 292 -14.40 7.00 -0.02
CA ARG A 292 -15.20 8.19 0.25
C ARG A 292 -16.23 8.02 1.37
N PHE A 293 -16.89 6.88 1.47
CA PHE A 293 -18.09 6.71 2.30
C PHE A 293 -17.84 5.78 3.51
N PRO A 294 -18.71 5.83 4.53
CA PRO A 294 -18.65 4.86 5.63
C PRO A 294 -18.92 3.44 5.13
N LEU A 295 -18.51 2.44 5.92
CA LEU A 295 -18.60 1.02 5.56
C LEU A 295 -20.02 0.51 5.31
N SER A 296 -21.05 1.24 5.76
CA SER A 296 -22.47 0.95 5.50
C SER A 296 -22.95 1.37 4.10
N VAL A 297 -22.10 2.00 3.28
CA VAL A 297 -22.48 2.42 1.92
C VAL A 297 -22.86 1.23 1.07
N LYS A 298 -23.94 1.37 0.28
CA LYS A 298 -24.37 0.37 -0.70
C LYS A 298 -23.48 0.43 -1.94
N MET A 299 -23.12 -0.73 -2.45
CA MET A 299 -22.36 -0.90 -3.68
C MET A 299 -22.88 -2.11 -4.47
N VAL A 300 -22.45 -2.26 -5.70
CA VAL A 300 -22.65 -3.48 -6.46
C VAL A 300 -21.46 -4.39 -6.23
N ASP A 301 -21.71 -5.63 -5.83
CA ASP A 301 -20.69 -6.67 -5.75
C ASP A 301 -20.15 -6.95 -7.16
N PRO A 302 -18.86 -6.74 -7.44
CA PRO A 302 -18.32 -6.91 -8.81
C PRO A 302 -18.33 -8.35 -9.30
N ALA A 303 -18.46 -9.33 -8.39
CA ALA A 303 -18.50 -10.75 -8.72
C ALA A 303 -19.91 -11.27 -9.02
N THR A 304 -20.91 -10.84 -8.22
CA THR A 304 -22.30 -11.36 -8.35
C THR A 304 -23.25 -10.37 -9.03
N CYS A 305 -22.85 -9.11 -9.20
CA CYS A 305 -23.69 -7.99 -9.66
C CYS A 305 -24.88 -7.68 -8.74
N GLU A 306 -24.87 -8.18 -7.51
CA GLU A 306 -25.91 -7.92 -6.51
C GLU A 306 -25.59 -6.67 -5.68
N VAL A 307 -26.62 -6.03 -5.13
CA VAL A 307 -26.44 -4.90 -4.20
C VAL A 307 -26.09 -5.42 -2.82
N SER A 308 -24.98 -4.95 -2.28
CA SER A 308 -24.49 -5.26 -0.93
C SER A 308 -23.98 -3.99 -0.24
N THR A 309 -23.54 -4.07 1.01
CA THR A 309 -22.78 -2.98 1.64
C THR A 309 -21.28 -3.23 1.52
N LEU A 310 -20.47 -2.17 1.68
CA LEU A 310 -19.02 -2.31 1.73
C LEU A 310 -18.59 -3.20 2.93
N SER A 311 -19.29 -3.10 4.07
CA SER A 311 -19.09 -4.01 5.21
C SER A 311 -19.34 -5.47 4.85
N ASP A 312 -20.37 -5.76 4.06
CA ASP A 312 -20.64 -7.13 3.59
C ASP A 312 -19.53 -7.64 2.66
N GLN A 313 -18.97 -6.75 1.82
CA GLN A 313 -17.83 -7.10 0.96
C GLN A 313 -16.55 -7.39 1.78
N ILE A 314 -16.31 -6.64 2.86
CA ILE A 314 -15.20 -6.94 3.80
C ILE A 314 -15.41 -8.33 4.43
N LYS A 315 -16.62 -8.63 4.93
CA LYS A 315 -16.93 -9.94 5.49
C LYS A 315 -16.79 -11.07 4.46
N LYS A 316 -17.20 -10.83 3.20
CA LYS A 316 -17.01 -11.77 2.09
C LYS A 316 -15.53 -12.02 1.81
N MET A 317 -14.70 -10.97 1.82
CA MET A 317 -13.24 -11.10 1.69
C MET A 317 -12.64 -11.95 2.81
N VAL A 318 -13.04 -11.70 4.07
CA VAL A 318 -12.60 -12.48 5.23
C VAL A 318 -13.02 -13.94 5.12
N ALA A 319 -14.27 -14.19 4.76
CA ALA A 319 -14.79 -15.55 4.56
C ALA A 319 -14.03 -16.29 3.45
N TYR A 320 -13.71 -15.61 2.35
CA TYR A 320 -12.88 -16.16 1.26
C TYR A 320 -11.47 -16.52 1.73
N ALA A 321 -10.87 -15.70 2.57
CA ALA A 321 -9.52 -15.89 3.10
C ALA A 321 -9.44 -16.85 4.30
N ASN A 322 -10.57 -17.27 4.88
CA ASN A 322 -10.62 -17.92 6.20
C ASN A 322 -9.78 -19.20 6.29
N ASP A 323 -9.85 -20.09 5.31
CA ASP A 323 -9.12 -21.36 5.34
C ASP A 323 -7.60 -21.10 5.25
N ALA A 324 -7.18 -20.12 4.45
CA ALA A 324 -5.80 -19.70 4.36
C ALA A 324 -5.31 -19.02 5.65
N LEU A 325 -6.13 -18.17 6.27
CA LEU A 325 -5.82 -17.57 7.58
C LEU A 325 -5.62 -18.65 8.67
N ASN A 326 -6.44 -19.69 8.66
CA ASN A 326 -6.26 -20.83 9.55
C ASN A 326 -4.98 -21.61 9.24
N TYR A 327 -4.71 -21.87 7.95
CA TYR A 327 -3.50 -22.58 7.51
C TYR A 327 -2.20 -21.88 7.97
N PHE A 328 -2.16 -20.54 7.88
CA PHE A 328 -1.02 -19.75 8.34
C PHE A 328 -1.11 -19.34 9.83
N SER A 329 -2.07 -19.83 10.58
CA SER A 329 -2.28 -19.50 12.02
C SER A 329 -2.51 -17.99 12.28
N ASN A 330 -3.14 -17.29 11.34
CA ASN A 330 -3.38 -15.84 11.39
C ASN A 330 -4.85 -15.47 11.61
N SER A 331 -5.74 -16.40 11.99
CA SER A 331 -7.19 -16.16 12.14
C SER A 331 -7.52 -15.08 13.19
N HIS A 332 -6.61 -14.82 14.13
CA HIS A 332 -6.78 -13.79 15.16
C HIS A 332 -6.93 -12.37 14.58
N ILE A 333 -6.48 -12.10 13.34
CA ILE A 333 -6.63 -10.78 12.69
C ILE A 333 -8.08 -10.42 12.39
N ILE A 334 -8.99 -11.39 12.42
CA ILE A 334 -10.43 -11.17 12.22
C ILE A 334 -10.97 -10.20 13.29
N ASN A 335 -10.47 -10.31 14.52
CA ASN A 335 -10.85 -9.41 15.61
C ASN A 335 -10.51 -7.94 15.30
N GLU A 336 -9.37 -7.70 14.62
CA GLU A 336 -8.97 -6.33 14.21
C GLU A 336 -9.89 -5.78 13.11
N ILE A 337 -10.29 -6.64 12.17
CA ILE A 337 -11.24 -6.27 11.12
C ILE A 337 -12.61 -5.93 11.74
N ASP A 338 -13.11 -6.75 12.66
CA ASP A 338 -14.36 -6.49 13.37
C ASP A 338 -14.28 -5.20 14.19
N TYR A 339 -13.13 -4.94 14.83
CA TYR A 339 -12.88 -3.69 15.53
C TYR A 339 -12.98 -2.48 14.59
N ILE A 340 -12.37 -2.56 13.40
CA ILE A 340 -12.43 -1.49 12.39
C ILE A 340 -13.86 -1.29 11.87
N ILE A 341 -14.61 -2.36 11.66
CA ILE A 341 -16.01 -2.27 11.19
C ILE A 341 -16.87 -1.53 12.22
N ILE A 342 -16.63 -1.73 13.51
CA ILE A 342 -17.40 -1.14 14.59
C ILE A 342 -16.93 0.28 14.93
N ASN A 343 -15.63 0.50 15.02
CA ASN A 343 -15.02 1.71 15.59
C ASN A 343 -14.44 2.67 14.54
N GLY A 344 -14.43 2.27 13.27
CA GLY A 344 -13.82 3.04 12.17
C GLY A 344 -12.33 2.80 12.00
N THR A 345 -11.79 3.39 10.94
CA THR A 345 -10.39 3.26 10.50
C THR A 345 -9.48 4.26 11.20
N GLU A 346 -8.18 4.20 10.93
CA GLU A 346 -7.23 5.22 11.38
C GLU A 346 -7.55 6.61 10.81
N GLY A 347 -8.15 6.70 9.63
CA GLY A 347 -8.65 7.96 9.06
C GLY A 347 -9.77 8.58 9.89
N ASP A 348 -10.68 7.78 10.45
CA ASP A 348 -11.73 8.26 11.36
C ASP A 348 -11.14 8.79 12.67
N LYS A 349 -10.10 8.13 13.19
CA LYS A 349 -9.35 8.59 14.37
C LYS A 349 -8.64 9.93 14.12
N GLN A 350 -8.10 10.16 12.90
CA GLN A 350 -7.54 11.45 12.50
C GLN A 350 -8.59 12.57 12.52
N ILE A 351 -9.79 12.32 11.98
CA ILE A 351 -10.88 13.30 12.00
C ILE A 351 -11.26 13.64 13.44
N THR A 352 -11.30 12.64 14.33
CA THR A 352 -11.57 12.85 15.75
C THR A 352 -10.49 13.71 16.41
N ALA A 353 -9.21 13.44 16.15
CA ALA A 353 -8.09 14.23 16.67
C ALA A 353 -8.13 15.68 16.18
N TYR A 354 -8.41 15.89 14.89
CA TYR A 354 -8.58 17.22 14.32
C TYR A 354 -9.76 17.99 14.95
N ASN A 355 -10.90 17.35 15.11
CA ASN A 355 -12.07 18.00 15.72
C ASN A 355 -11.83 18.42 17.17
N SER A 356 -10.94 17.74 17.89
CA SER A 356 -10.61 18.05 19.29
C SER A 356 -9.52 19.12 19.44
N SER A 357 -8.55 19.20 18.51
CA SER A 357 -7.32 20.00 18.72
C SER A 357 -6.76 20.66 17.46
N GLY A 358 -7.53 20.71 16.37
CA GLY A 358 -7.11 21.33 15.12
C GLY A 358 -5.93 20.63 14.43
N PHE A 359 -5.33 21.31 13.46
CA PHE A 359 -4.21 20.74 12.70
C PHE A 359 -2.95 20.51 13.52
N ASP A 360 -2.63 21.39 14.49
CA ASP A 360 -1.45 21.21 15.33
C ASP A 360 -1.57 19.97 16.22
N GLY A 361 -2.75 19.76 16.81
CA GLY A 361 -3.03 18.53 17.56
C GLY A 361 -3.07 17.29 16.67
N LEU A 362 -3.59 17.39 15.45
CA LEU A 362 -3.56 16.28 14.48
C LEU A 362 -2.13 15.92 14.08
N LYS A 363 -1.27 16.88 13.72
CA LYS A 363 0.13 16.62 13.36
C LYS A 363 0.87 15.92 14.51
N LYS A 364 0.66 16.39 15.74
CA LYS A 364 1.21 15.76 16.94
C LYS A 364 0.66 14.32 17.11
N TYR A 365 -0.63 14.13 16.97
CA TYR A 365 -1.27 12.80 17.01
C TYR A 365 -0.65 11.81 16.03
N LEU A 366 -0.36 12.22 14.79
CA LEU A 366 0.23 11.35 13.76
C LEU A 366 1.66 10.90 14.11
N MET A 367 2.38 11.65 14.94
CA MET A 367 3.71 11.28 15.43
C MET A 367 3.64 10.49 16.75
N ASP A 368 2.77 10.91 17.68
CA ASP A 368 2.71 10.35 19.04
C ASP A 368 2.05 8.97 19.09
N THR A 369 1.20 8.64 18.12
CA THR A 369 0.47 7.37 18.07
C THR A 369 1.11 6.32 17.15
N VAL A 370 2.32 6.56 16.65
CA VAL A 370 3.10 5.54 15.95
C VAL A 370 3.49 4.45 16.92
N GLU A 371 3.12 3.21 16.62
CA GLU A 371 3.48 2.05 17.43
C GLU A 371 4.88 1.55 17.08
N TYR A 372 5.69 1.33 18.10
CA TYR A 372 7.06 0.83 18.04
C TYR A 372 7.24 -0.53 18.73
N GLN A 373 6.16 -1.09 19.25
CA GLN A 373 6.11 -2.39 19.90
C GLN A 373 4.79 -3.07 19.55
N ILE A 374 4.84 -4.38 19.40
CA ILE A 374 3.63 -5.21 19.21
C ILE A 374 3.03 -5.41 20.61
N ASN A 375 1.79 -4.95 20.81
CA ASN A 375 1.02 -5.15 22.04
C ASN A 375 0.29 -6.49 22.03
#